data_4e3b54e79e283e6a402a86c3369ef105
#
_entry.id   4e3b54e79e283e6a402a86c3369ef105
#
_cell.length_a   1.000
_cell.length_b   1.000
_cell.length_c   1.000
_cell.angle_alpha   90.00
_cell.angle_beta   90.00
_cell.angle_gamma   90.00
#
_symmetry.space_group_name_H-M   'P 1'
#
loop_
_entity.id
_entity.type
_entity.pdbx_description
1 polymer ?
#
loop_
_entity_poly.entity_id
_entity_poly.type
_entity_poly.pdbx_seq_one_letter_code
_entity_poly.pdbx_strand_id
1 'polypeptide(L)'
;MTLRSSRDETLEGLEREAIVIVNLVNPKEKFWGVLLSLSPVGLTIRGINLDSFEDWIRQLARNEQEDQTLDLATMFVPLFRLERLFLDEPVGSVKSYAEVFCDVVGQTPQKYLELEGDS
;
A
#
# COMPACT_ATOMS: atom_id res chain seq x y z
N MET A 1 28.39 -13.13 -5.37
CA MET A 1 27.82 -12.99 -5.41
C MET A 1 27.28 -12.19 -5.64
N THR A 2 26.89 -12.26 -5.87
CA THR A 2 26.38 -11.70 -6.16
C THR A 2 25.69 -10.98 -5.74
N LEU A 3 25.77 -10.36 -5.68
CA LEU A 3 25.17 -9.60 -5.30
C LEU A 3 23.99 -9.15 -5.71
N ARG A 4 23.63 -9.17 -6.77
CA ARG A 4 22.44 -8.81 -7.34
C ARG A 4 21.31 -9.19 -6.49
N SER A 5 21.42 -10.28 -5.96
CA SER A 5 20.33 -10.80 -5.24
C SER A 5 20.29 -10.35 -3.82
N SER A 6 21.26 -9.62 -3.40
CA SER A 6 21.29 -9.29 -2.00
C SER A 6 20.08 -8.52 -1.54
N ARG A 7 19.56 -7.66 -2.37
CA ARG A 7 18.41 -6.90 -1.93
C ARG A 7 17.21 -7.78 -1.76
N ASP A 8 17.09 -8.77 -2.61
CA ASP A 8 15.95 -9.63 -2.51
C ASP A 8 15.99 -10.46 -1.27
N GLU A 9 17.17 -10.82 -0.88
CA GLU A 9 17.30 -11.70 0.24
C GLU A 9 16.94 -11.04 1.54
N THR A 10 17.23 -9.77 1.65
CA THR A 10 16.97 -9.12 2.91
C THR A 10 15.57 -8.60 3.03
N LEU A 11 14.89 -8.38 1.91
CA LEU A 11 13.58 -7.79 1.96
C LEU A 11 12.58 -8.63 1.22
N GLU A 12 12.59 -9.90 1.54
CA GLU A 12 11.69 -10.81 0.90
C GLU A 12 10.26 -10.35 1.08
N GLY A 13 9.51 -10.27 0.01
CA GLY A 13 8.13 -9.82 0.05
C GLY A 13 7.96 -8.32 -0.09
N LEU A 14 9.02 -7.55 0.12
CA LEU A 14 8.93 -6.09 0.02
C LEU A 14 9.49 -5.64 -1.31
N GLU A 15 9.05 -6.27 -2.37
CA GLU A 15 9.49 -5.85 -3.67
C GLU A 15 8.46 -4.95 -4.29
N ARG A 16 8.80 -4.45 -5.46
CA ARG A 16 7.92 -3.56 -6.17
C ARG A 16 6.54 -4.18 -6.35
N GLU A 17 5.52 -3.38 -6.10
CA GLU A 17 4.13 -3.77 -6.23
C GLU A 17 3.59 -4.66 -5.12
N ALA A 18 4.37 -4.84 -4.06
CA ALA A 18 3.82 -5.48 -2.87
C ALA A 18 2.83 -4.52 -2.21
N ILE A 19 1.82 -5.07 -1.58
CA ILE A 19 0.90 -4.25 -0.80
C ILE A 19 1.43 -4.16 0.61
N VAL A 20 1.59 -2.93 1.08
CA VAL A 20 2.30 -2.67 2.33
C VAL A 20 1.54 -1.69 3.20
N ILE A 21 1.95 -1.65 4.45
CA ILE A 21 1.52 -0.63 5.40
C ILE A 21 2.75 0.15 5.80
N VAL A 22 2.64 1.47 5.75
CA VAL A 22 3.74 2.36 6.05
C VAL A 22 3.36 3.20 7.26
N ASN A 23 4.13 3.08 8.31
CA ASN A 23 3.93 3.89 9.52
C ASN A 23 4.94 5.02 9.51
N LEU A 24 4.45 6.23 9.64
CA LEU A 24 5.29 7.42 9.58
C LEU A 24 5.32 8.11 10.93
N VAL A 25 6.36 8.90 11.14
CA VAL A 25 6.48 9.73 12.32
C VAL A 25 6.60 11.19 11.92
N ASN A 26 6.27 12.08 12.83
CA ASN A 26 6.47 13.52 12.72
C ASN A 26 5.82 14.13 11.50
N PRO A 27 4.52 14.04 11.35
CA PRO A 27 3.56 13.51 12.30
C PRO A 27 3.30 12.03 12.09
N LYS A 28 2.65 11.41 13.04
CA LYS A 28 2.31 10.00 12.94
C LYS A 28 1.18 9.82 11.95
N GLU A 29 1.42 8.97 10.98
CA GLU A 29 0.44 8.67 9.97
C GLU A 29 0.63 7.23 9.54
N LYS A 30 -0.42 6.61 9.02
CA LYS A 30 -0.33 5.27 8.48
C LYS A 30 -0.96 5.24 7.12
N PHE A 31 -0.25 4.64 6.17
CA PHE A 31 -0.75 4.53 4.81
C PHE A 31 -0.75 3.07 4.38
N TRP A 32 -1.66 2.75 3.52
CA TRP A 32 -1.78 1.42 2.95
C TRP A 32 -1.79 1.57 1.44
N GLY A 33 -1.05 0.72 0.76
CA GLY A 33 -1.02 0.82 -0.68
C GLY A 33 0.02 -0.08 -1.29
N VAL A 34 0.33 0.19 -2.54
CA VAL A 34 1.27 -0.61 -3.28
C VAL A 34 2.62 0.08 -3.30
N LEU A 35 3.66 -0.69 -3.03
CA LEU A 35 5.01 -0.18 -2.99
C LEU A 35 5.53 -0.07 -4.41
N LEU A 36 5.91 1.12 -4.82
CA LEU A 36 6.40 1.33 -6.16
C LEU A 36 7.90 1.29 -6.23
N SER A 37 8.58 1.76 -5.19
CA SER A 37 10.03 1.67 -5.15
C SER A 37 10.52 1.80 -3.73
N LEU A 38 11.69 1.26 -3.47
CA LEU A 38 12.32 1.34 -2.17
C LEU A 38 13.80 1.55 -2.42
N SER A 39 14.35 2.59 -1.81
CA SER A 39 15.74 2.96 -2.03
C SER A 39 16.35 3.40 -0.72
N PRO A 40 17.66 3.63 -0.69
CA PRO A 40 18.30 4.08 0.53
C PRO A 40 17.82 5.44 1.04
N VAL A 41 17.17 6.24 0.20
CA VAL A 41 16.72 7.56 0.64
C VAL A 41 15.24 7.59 0.97
N GLY A 42 14.49 6.58 0.59
CA GLY A 42 13.06 6.58 0.90
C GLY A 42 12.30 5.60 0.04
N LEU A 43 10.99 5.74 0.07
CA LEU A 43 10.15 4.85 -0.71
C LEU A 43 9.06 5.64 -1.42
N THR A 44 8.53 5.05 -2.48
CA THR A 44 7.39 5.62 -3.17
C THR A 44 6.24 4.64 -3.04
N ILE A 45 5.09 5.13 -2.66
CA ILE A 45 3.91 4.32 -2.45
C ILE A 45 2.72 4.98 -3.13
N ARG A 46 1.84 4.16 -3.68
CA ARG A 46 0.56 4.65 -4.15
C ARG A 46 -0.50 4.03 -3.27
N GLY A 47 -1.24 4.87 -2.57
CA GLY A 47 -2.21 4.32 -1.64
C GLY A 47 -3.03 5.39 -0.96
N ILE A 48 -3.49 5.05 0.22
CA ILE A 48 -4.42 5.89 0.93
C ILE A 48 -4.10 5.88 2.42
N ASN A 49 -4.38 6.99 3.07
CA ASN A 49 -4.25 7.08 4.51
C ASN A 49 -5.25 6.11 5.14
N LEU A 50 -4.80 5.35 6.12
CA LEU A 50 -5.68 4.35 6.72
C LEU A 50 -6.89 4.97 7.41
N ASP A 51 -6.81 6.23 7.80
CA ASP A 51 -7.98 6.90 8.37
C ASP A 51 -9.11 7.03 7.35
N SER A 52 -8.79 7.00 6.07
CA SER A 52 -9.80 7.12 5.03
C SER A 52 -10.18 5.80 4.41
N PHE A 53 -9.52 4.73 4.82
CA PHE A 53 -9.65 3.44 4.15
C PHE A 53 -11.08 2.92 4.18
N GLU A 54 -11.70 2.96 5.34
CA GLU A 54 -13.01 2.38 5.48
C GLU A 54 -14.07 3.11 4.66
N ASP A 55 -14.02 4.43 4.67
CA ASP A 55 -14.96 5.20 3.86
C ASP A 55 -14.75 4.95 2.38
N TRP A 56 -13.50 4.84 1.98
CA TRP A 56 -13.17 4.62 0.59
C TRP A 56 -13.72 3.29 0.08
N ILE A 57 -13.52 2.21 0.84
CA ILE A 57 -13.99 0.91 0.37
C ILE A 57 -15.51 0.84 0.37
N ARG A 58 -16.16 1.54 1.28
CA ARG A 58 -17.60 1.58 1.25
C ARG A 58 -18.12 2.30 0.02
N GLN A 59 -17.44 3.36 -0.38
CA GLN A 59 -17.84 4.07 -1.58
C GLN A 59 -17.66 3.20 -2.80
N LEU A 60 -16.57 2.47 -2.86
CA LEU A 60 -16.35 1.56 -3.99
C LEU A 60 -17.42 0.49 -4.03
N ALA A 61 -17.79 -0.04 -2.86
CA ALA A 61 -18.78 -1.10 -2.81
C ALA A 61 -20.13 -0.63 -3.28
N ARG A 62 -20.43 0.65 -3.07
CA ARG A 62 -21.70 1.18 -3.52
C ARG A 62 -21.70 1.59 -4.96
N ASN A 63 -20.54 1.53 -5.61
CA ASN A 63 -20.47 1.86 -7.01
C ASN A 63 -20.90 3.26 -7.30
N GLU A 64 -20.53 4.18 -6.45
CA GLU A 64 -21.12 5.47 -6.46
C GLU A 64 -20.53 6.48 -7.32
N GLN A 65 -19.40 6.35 -7.83
CA GLN A 65 -18.89 7.42 -8.58
C GLN A 65 -17.96 7.02 -9.59
N GLU A 66 -17.74 7.90 -10.51
CA GLU A 66 -16.92 7.59 -11.61
C GLU A 66 -15.48 7.63 -11.29
N ASP A 67 -15.11 8.47 -10.38
CA ASP A 67 -13.70 8.65 -10.11
C ASP A 67 -13.35 8.02 -8.80
N GLN A 68 -13.28 6.72 -8.80
CA GLN A 68 -13.13 5.96 -7.58
C GLN A 68 -11.73 5.97 -7.04
N THR A 69 -10.80 6.59 -7.74
CA THR A 69 -9.43 6.66 -7.25
C THR A 69 -9.06 8.03 -6.74
N LEU A 70 -10.05 8.89 -6.54
CA LEU A 70 -9.76 10.23 -6.08
C LEU A 70 -8.99 10.31 -4.80
N ASP A 71 -9.21 9.36 -3.90
CA ASP A 71 -8.54 9.41 -2.62
C ASP A 71 -7.15 8.78 -2.62
N LEU A 72 -6.76 8.19 -3.73
CA LEU A 72 -5.46 7.58 -3.81
C LEU A 72 -4.41 8.60 -4.19
N ALA A 73 -3.22 8.45 -3.64
CA ALA A 73 -2.12 9.35 -3.95
C ALA A 73 -0.86 8.55 -4.16
N THR A 74 -0.01 9.03 -5.04
CA THR A 74 1.32 8.50 -5.20
C THR A 74 2.28 9.47 -4.54
N MET A 75 3.04 9.00 -3.57
CA MET A 75 3.89 9.91 -2.84
C MET A 75 5.21 9.28 -2.50
N PHE A 76 6.20 10.14 -2.34
CA PHE A 76 7.51 9.74 -1.90
C PHE A 76 7.62 10.01 -0.41
N VAL A 77 8.11 9.02 0.32
CA VAL A 77 8.30 9.15 1.75
C VAL A 77 9.78 9.06 2.04
N PRO A 78 10.38 10.15 2.52
CA PRO A 78 11.81 10.09 2.86
C PRO A 78 12.03 9.18 4.05
N LEU A 79 13.18 8.55 4.05
CA LEU A 79 13.46 7.53 5.05
C LEU A 79 13.37 8.06 6.48
N PHE A 80 13.71 9.33 6.71
CA PHE A 80 13.68 9.84 8.07
C PHE A 80 12.26 9.98 8.62
N ARG A 81 11.25 9.91 7.76
CA ARG A 81 9.87 9.92 8.22
C ARG A 81 9.34 8.53 8.49
N LEU A 82 10.07 7.51 8.08
CA LEU A 82 9.57 6.14 8.14
C LEU A 82 9.84 5.54 9.50
N GLU A 83 8.79 5.06 10.14
CA GLU A 83 8.95 4.30 11.38
C GLU A 83 8.98 2.82 11.08
N ARG A 84 8.05 2.34 10.26
CA ARG A 84 7.96 0.94 9.90
C ARG A 84 7.37 0.78 8.52
N LEU A 85 7.82 -0.27 7.86
CA LEU A 85 7.26 -0.68 6.57
C LEU A 85 7.05 -2.17 6.66
N PHE A 86 5.81 -2.64 6.51
CA PHE A 86 5.60 -4.06 6.54
C PHE A 86 4.54 -4.47 5.54
N LEU A 87 4.55 -5.77 5.23
CA LEU A 87 3.59 -6.31 4.30
C LEU A 87 2.21 -6.32 4.91
N ASP A 88 1.21 -6.11 4.08
CA ASP A 88 -0.17 -6.22 4.52
C ASP A 88 -0.55 -7.69 4.46
N GLU A 89 -0.52 -8.34 5.61
CA GLU A 89 -0.81 -9.76 5.66
C GLU A 89 -1.62 -10.05 6.91
N PRO A 90 -2.37 -11.15 6.92
CA PRO A 90 -3.16 -11.46 8.10
C PRO A 90 -2.27 -11.85 9.26
N VAL A 91 -2.71 -11.55 10.46
CA VAL A 91 -1.97 -11.88 11.66
C VAL A 91 -2.94 -12.58 12.59
N GLY A 92 -2.70 -13.88 12.82
CA GLY A 92 -3.62 -14.65 13.61
C GLY A 92 -5.00 -14.65 12.97
N SER A 93 -6.01 -14.26 13.72
CA SER A 93 -7.36 -14.20 13.19
C SER A 93 -7.71 -12.83 12.63
N VAL A 94 -6.76 -11.89 12.63
CA VAL A 94 -7.01 -10.55 12.12
C VAL A 94 -6.71 -10.52 10.64
N LYS A 95 -7.68 -10.09 9.85
CA LYS A 95 -7.51 -10.06 8.40
C LYS A 95 -6.58 -8.93 7.98
N SER A 96 -5.92 -9.13 6.85
CA SER A 96 -5.16 -8.05 6.24
C SER A 96 -6.14 -7.02 5.69
N TYR A 97 -5.66 -5.82 5.43
CA TYR A 97 -6.51 -4.80 4.82
C TYR A 97 -6.94 -5.21 3.41
N ALA A 98 -6.08 -5.94 2.70
CA ALA A 98 -6.45 -6.44 1.38
C ALA A 98 -7.61 -7.42 1.49
N GLU A 99 -7.63 -8.25 2.53
CA GLU A 99 -8.74 -9.18 2.71
C GLU A 99 -10.03 -8.44 3.04
N VAL A 100 -9.94 -7.42 3.88
CA VAL A 100 -11.10 -6.62 4.19
C VAL A 100 -11.62 -5.93 2.94
N PHE A 101 -10.71 -5.44 2.12
CA PHE A 101 -11.08 -4.81 0.86
C PHE A 101 -11.86 -5.80 -0.01
N CYS A 102 -11.35 -7.01 -0.15
CA CYS A 102 -12.02 -8.01 -0.98
C CYS A 102 -13.39 -8.36 -0.43
N ASP A 103 -13.51 -8.45 0.89
CA ASP A 103 -14.79 -8.78 1.51
C ASP A 103 -15.84 -7.72 1.25
N VAL A 104 -15.44 -6.46 1.27
CA VAL A 104 -16.39 -5.37 1.14
C VAL A 104 -16.67 -5.02 -0.32
N VAL A 105 -15.62 -4.96 -1.12
CA VAL A 105 -15.74 -4.47 -2.49
C VAL A 105 -16.03 -5.60 -3.47
N GLY A 106 -15.55 -6.80 -3.18
CA GLY A 106 -15.78 -7.93 -4.06
C GLY A 106 -14.77 -8.06 -5.17
N GLN A 107 -13.70 -7.27 -5.13
CA GLN A 107 -12.65 -7.33 -6.12
C GLN A 107 -11.33 -7.16 -5.41
N THR A 108 -10.24 -7.46 -6.10
CA THR A 108 -8.93 -7.32 -5.48
C THR A 108 -8.50 -5.86 -5.49
N PRO A 109 -7.74 -5.45 -4.48
CA PRO A 109 -7.30 -4.06 -4.44
C PRO A 109 -6.34 -3.68 -5.55
N GLN A 110 -5.62 -4.63 -6.11
CA GLN A 110 -4.70 -4.33 -7.19
C GLN A 110 -5.37 -3.64 -8.35
N LYS A 111 -6.64 -4.00 -8.60
CA LYS A 111 -7.36 -3.38 -9.67
C LYS A 111 -7.44 -1.87 -9.52
N TYR A 112 -7.49 -1.38 -8.29
CA TYR A 112 -7.64 0.04 -8.04
C TYR A 112 -6.31 0.73 -7.77
N LEU A 113 -5.32 -0.02 -7.33
CA LEU A 113 -4.05 0.57 -6.95
C LEU A 113 -3.06 0.68 -8.08
N GLU A 114 -3.32 0.05 -9.21
CA GLU A 114 -2.38 0.08 -10.30
C GLU A 114 -2.27 1.47 -10.88
N LEU A 115 -1.08 1.80 -11.32
CA LEU A 115 -0.88 3.06 -12.00
C LEU A 115 -1.47 2.98 -13.38
N GLU A 116 -2.01 4.12 -13.83
CA GLU A 116 -2.63 4.14 -15.09
C GLU A 116 -1.75 3.72 -16.20
N GLY A 117 -0.52 4.09 -16.16
CA GLY A 117 0.37 3.76 -17.24
C GLY A 117 0.68 2.29 -17.33
N ASP A 118 0.29 1.52 -16.35
CA ASP A 118 0.57 0.11 -16.35
C ASP A 118 -0.42 -0.69 -17.14
N SER A 119 -1.47 -0.11 -17.50
CA SER A 119 -2.52 -0.87 -18.18
C SER A 119 -2.25 -1.19 -19.63
#